data_b88ca8b88a438b96428411aa24bc88e9
#
_entry.id   b88ca8b88a438b96428411aa24bc88e9
#
_cell.length_a   1.000
_cell.length_b   1.000
_cell.length_c   1.000
_cell.angle_alpha   90.00
_cell.angle_beta   90.00
_cell.angle_gamma   90.00
#
_symmetry.space_group_name_H-M   'P 1'
#
loop_
_entity.id
_entity.type
_entity.pdbx_description
1 polymer ?
#
loop_
_entity_poly.entity_id
_entity_poly.type
_entity_poly.pdbx_seq_one_letter_code
_entity_poly.pdbx_strand_id
1 'polypeptide(L)'
;LIGTQTPQLEEIFYDLTHKLDVDLGGSGSNLRTPAACLGQSRCEYACYNTQDACYQLTMDYQDELHRPAFPYKFKFKFDGCPNGCVAAMARSDFAVVGTWKDDIKIDQEAVKAYVAGEFAPNAGAHAGRDWGKFDIEAEVINLCPSKCMKWDGSRLFINNAECVRCMHCINTMPRALHIGDERGASILCGAKAPVVD
;
A
#
# COMPACT_ATOMS: atom_id res chain seq x y z
N LEU A 1 -11.59 -20.62 13.54
CA LEU A 1 -12.28 -21.81 14.03
C LEU A 1 -13.67 -21.42 14.57
N ILE A 2 -14.64 -21.33 13.69
CA ILE A 2 -16.02 -21.00 14.07
C ILE A 2 -16.75 -22.30 14.39
N GLY A 3 -17.48 -22.33 15.53
CA GLY A 3 -18.29 -23.47 15.92
C GLY A 3 -17.58 -24.54 16.77
N THR A 4 -16.33 -24.31 17.17
CA THR A 4 -15.61 -25.17 18.11
C THR A 4 -15.87 -24.75 19.56
N GLN A 5 -15.84 -25.72 20.47
CA GLN A 5 -15.91 -25.47 21.91
C GLN A 5 -14.51 -25.33 22.51
N THR A 6 -14.37 -24.53 23.56
CA THR A 6 -13.06 -24.25 24.18
C THR A 6 -12.26 -25.52 24.57
N PRO A 7 -12.86 -26.61 25.12
CA PRO A 7 -12.09 -27.82 25.43
C PRO A 7 -11.50 -28.55 24.21
N GLN A 8 -11.99 -28.28 23.01
CA GLN A 8 -11.51 -28.90 21.76
C GLN A 8 -10.35 -28.14 21.12
N LEU A 9 -10.08 -26.91 21.58
CA LEU A 9 -9.12 -26.01 20.90
C LEU A 9 -7.69 -26.55 20.96
N GLU A 10 -7.27 -27.10 22.09
CA GLU A 10 -5.91 -27.60 22.26
C GLU A 10 -5.60 -28.77 21.33
N GLU A 11 -6.53 -29.73 21.24
CA GLU A 11 -6.40 -30.85 20.32
C GLU A 11 -6.40 -30.40 18.85
N ILE A 12 -7.31 -29.48 18.50
CA ILE A 12 -7.40 -28.94 17.14
C ILE A 12 -6.10 -28.19 16.78
N PHE A 13 -5.56 -27.36 17.67
CA PHE A 13 -4.33 -26.64 17.41
C PHE A 13 -3.15 -27.57 17.28
N TYR A 14 -3.07 -28.59 18.12
CA TYR A 14 -2.04 -29.64 18.00
C TYR A 14 -2.11 -30.34 16.64
N ASP A 15 -3.28 -30.75 16.22
CA ASP A 15 -3.46 -31.44 14.94
C ASP A 15 -3.14 -30.54 13.73
N LEU A 16 -3.56 -29.29 13.77
CA LEU A 16 -3.25 -28.33 12.71
C LEU A 16 -1.74 -28.07 12.58
N THR A 17 -1.05 -27.89 13.69
CA THR A 17 0.39 -27.56 13.67
C THR A 17 1.28 -28.79 13.47
N HIS A 18 0.99 -29.92 14.13
CA HIS A 18 1.91 -31.08 14.14
C HIS A 18 1.58 -32.15 13.10
N LYS A 19 0.30 -32.26 12.71
CA LYS A 19 -0.12 -33.27 11.73
C LYS A 19 -0.31 -32.70 10.33
N LEU A 20 -0.72 -31.42 10.25
CA LEU A 20 -1.08 -30.78 8.98
C LEU A 20 -0.11 -29.66 8.58
N ASP A 21 0.89 -29.36 9.40
CA ASP A 21 1.92 -28.32 9.15
C ASP A 21 1.32 -26.96 8.77
N VAL A 22 0.23 -26.57 9.46
CA VAL A 22 -0.48 -25.29 9.24
C VAL A 22 0.03 -24.27 10.24
N ASP A 23 0.55 -23.14 9.74
CA ASP A 23 0.84 -21.98 10.57
C ASP A 23 -0.47 -21.29 11.01
N LEU A 24 -0.67 -21.21 12.32
CA LEU A 24 -1.86 -20.56 12.91
C LEU A 24 -1.67 -19.06 13.17
N GLY A 25 -0.49 -18.54 12.88
CA GLY A 25 -0.13 -17.15 13.14
C GLY A 25 0.00 -16.81 14.63
N GLY A 26 0.34 -15.56 14.91
CA GLY A 26 0.61 -15.06 16.25
C GLY A 26 -0.54 -14.29 16.89
N SER A 27 -0.69 -14.43 18.20
CA SER A 27 -1.63 -13.65 19.01
C SER A 27 -1.04 -13.30 20.38
N GLY A 28 -1.58 -12.29 21.06
CA GLY A 28 -1.05 -11.89 22.39
C GLY A 28 0.19 -11.00 22.31
N SER A 29 1.11 -11.17 23.29
CA SER A 29 2.35 -10.41 23.43
C SER A 29 3.50 -11.04 22.64
N ASN A 30 3.31 -11.16 21.33
CA ASN A 30 4.27 -11.76 20.40
C ASN A 30 4.25 -11.04 19.06
N LEU A 31 5.06 -11.52 18.13
CA LEU A 31 4.96 -11.10 16.77
C LEU A 31 3.60 -11.50 16.22
N ARG A 32 2.87 -10.53 15.66
CA ARG A 32 1.61 -10.81 14.97
C ARG A 32 1.89 -11.25 13.55
N THR A 33 1.04 -12.12 13.04
CA THR A 33 1.13 -12.58 11.66
C THR A 33 1.40 -11.41 10.73
N PRO A 34 2.55 -11.42 10.02
CA PRO A 34 2.86 -10.40 9.02
C PRO A 34 1.77 -10.32 7.95
N ALA A 35 1.59 -9.15 7.38
CA ALA A 35 0.58 -8.94 6.35
C ALA A 35 1.17 -8.15 5.19
N ALA A 36 0.89 -8.60 3.98
CA ALA A 36 1.33 -7.96 2.75
C ALA A 36 0.16 -7.68 1.81
N CYS A 37 0.27 -6.63 1.00
CA CYS A 37 -0.62 -6.46 -0.15
C CYS A 37 -0.26 -7.47 -1.25
N LEU A 38 -1.09 -7.57 -2.30
CA LEU A 38 -0.86 -8.50 -3.42
C LEU A 38 0.44 -8.22 -4.20
N GLY A 39 0.98 -7.00 -4.09
CA GLY A 39 2.27 -6.63 -4.66
C GLY A 39 2.40 -6.94 -6.15
N GLN A 40 3.59 -7.29 -6.58
CA GLN A 40 3.94 -7.56 -7.98
C GLN A 40 3.17 -8.73 -8.60
N SER A 41 2.52 -9.57 -7.80
CA SER A 41 1.73 -10.69 -8.34
C SER A 41 0.47 -10.21 -9.08
N ARG A 42 -0.07 -9.01 -8.77
CA ARG A 42 -1.32 -8.49 -9.31
C ARG A 42 -1.38 -6.98 -9.51
N CYS A 43 -0.36 -6.22 -9.11
CA CYS A 43 -0.42 -4.77 -9.06
C CYS A 43 0.76 -4.13 -9.79
N GLU A 44 0.47 -3.31 -10.79
CA GLU A 44 1.47 -2.56 -11.57
C GLU A 44 2.20 -1.48 -10.75
N TYR A 45 1.58 -0.99 -9.68
CA TYR A 45 2.17 0.02 -8.79
C TYR A 45 3.13 -0.55 -7.75
N ALA A 46 3.25 -1.87 -7.66
CA ALA A 46 4.13 -2.48 -6.69
C ALA A 46 5.60 -2.21 -7.02
N CYS A 47 6.31 -1.65 -6.05
CA CYS A 47 7.71 -1.28 -6.18
C CYS A 47 8.68 -2.41 -5.80
N TYR A 48 8.20 -3.44 -5.08
CA TYR A 48 8.98 -4.61 -4.68
C TYR A 48 8.07 -5.81 -4.47
N ASN A 49 8.66 -7.01 -4.32
CA ASN A 49 7.92 -8.25 -4.06
C ASN A 49 7.49 -8.34 -2.59
N THR A 50 6.28 -7.86 -2.29
CA THR A 50 5.73 -7.83 -0.93
C THR A 50 5.42 -9.22 -0.39
N GLN A 51 5.04 -10.16 -1.25
CA GLN A 51 4.68 -11.53 -0.86
C GLN A 51 5.93 -12.29 -0.39
N ASP A 52 7.02 -12.17 -1.13
CA ASP A 52 8.29 -12.79 -0.77
C ASP A 52 8.84 -12.21 0.54
N ALA A 53 8.87 -10.87 0.68
CA ALA A 53 9.31 -10.21 1.90
C ALA A 53 8.49 -10.63 3.12
N CYS A 54 7.17 -10.74 2.96
CA CYS A 54 6.26 -11.20 4.01
C CYS A 54 6.51 -12.66 4.37
N TYR A 55 6.68 -13.52 3.38
CA TYR A 55 6.95 -14.94 3.56
C TYR A 55 8.28 -15.17 4.28
N GLN A 56 9.37 -14.58 3.80
CA GLN A 56 10.69 -14.71 4.41
C GLN A 56 10.67 -14.31 5.88
N LEU A 57 10.09 -13.13 6.19
CA LEU A 57 10.00 -12.67 7.56
C LEU A 57 9.11 -13.59 8.43
N THR A 58 8.02 -14.12 7.88
CA THR A 58 7.16 -15.06 8.60
C THR A 58 7.92 -16.35 8.94
N MET A 59 8.73 -16.85 8.00
CA MET A 59 9.51 -18.07 8.22
C MET A 59 10.69 -17.85 9.18
N ASP A 60 11.36 -16.70 9.10
CA ASP A 60 12.51 -16.38 9.96
C ASP A 60 12.12 -16.20 11.44
N TYR A 61 10.87 -15.78 11.70
CA TYR A 61 10.37 -15.45 13.05
C TYR A 61 9.23 -16.36 13.53
N GLN A 62 9.24 -17.63 13.16
CA GLN A 62 8.21 -18.60 13.56
C GLN A 62 8.08 -18.74 15.09
N ASP A 63 9.20 -18.78 15.81
CA ASP A 63 9.19 -18.89 17.27
C ASP A 63 8.54 -17.68 17.93
N GLU A 64 8.82 -16.47 17.43
CA GLU A 64 8.27 -15.23 17.95
C GLU A 64 6.77 -15.05 17.60
N LEU A 65 6.29 -15.75 16.56
CA LEU A 65 4.87 -15.82 16.22
C LEU A 65 4.09 -16.68 17.21
N HIS A 66 4.68 -17.78 17.69
CA HIS A 66 3.99 -18.79 18.48
C HIS A 66 4.26 -18.69 20.00
N ARG A 67 5.22 -17.89 20.41
CA ARG A 67 5.60 -17.75 21.83
C ARG A 67 5.59 -16.28 22.25
N PRO A 68 5.21 -15.97 23.51
CA PRO A 68 5.33 -14.62 24.04
C PRO A 68 6.81 -14.18 24.04
N ALA A 69 7.21 -13.38 23.06
CA ALA A 69 8.59 -12.93 22.87
C ALA A 69 8.77 -11.43 23.13
N PHE A 70 7.66 -10.67 23.19
CA PHE A 70 7.67 -9.23 23.37
C PHE A 70 6.80 -8.81 24.55
N PRO A 71 7.07 -7.64 25.18
CA PRO A 71 6.21 -7.09 26.24
C PRO A 71 4.80 -6.77 25.71
N TYR A 72 4.71 -6.42 24.43
CA TYR A 72 3.46 -6.15 23.72
C TYR A 72 3.49 -6.76 22.32
N LYS A 73 2.31 -6.81 21.69
CA LYS A 73 2.19 -7.22 20.29
C LYS A 73 3.03 -6.34 19.36
N PHE A 74 3.72 -6.97 18.43
CA PHE A 74 4.49 -6.28 17.39
C PHE A 74 4.00 -6.70 16.01
N LYS A 75 3.84 -5.75 15.09
CA LYS A 75 3.24 -5.99 13.78
C LYS A 75 4.16 -5.54 12.66
N PHE A 76 4.42 -6.44 11.73
CA PHE A 76 5.00 -6.14 10.43
C PHE A 76 3.92 -6.02 9.36
N LYS A 77 4.05 -5.04 8.47
CA LYS A 77 3.19 -4.92 7.30
C LYS A 77 3.96 -4.43 6.09
N PHE A 78 3.57 -4.95 4.93
CA PHE A 78 4.24 -4.74 3.66
C PHE A 78 3.26 -4.18 2.62
N ASP A 79 3.36 -2.88 2.33
CA ASP A 79 2.64 -2.22 1.23
C ASP A 79 3.56 -2.06 0.02
N GLY A 80 3.17 -2.53 -1.15
CA GLY A 80 3.95 -2.47 -2.38
C GLY A 80 4.08 -1.06 -2.97
N CYS A 81 3.24 -0.13 -2.53
CA CYS A 81 3.26 1.27 -2.94
C CYS A 81 2.58 2.15 -1.88
N PRO A 82 2.64 3.50 -2.00
CA PRO A 82 2.04 4.40 -1.00
C PRO A 82 0.50 4.36 -0.89
N ASN A 83 -0.21 3.63 -1.75
CA ASN A 83 -1.67 3.46 -1.61
C ASN A 83 -2.09 2.75 -0.32
N GLY A 84 -1.17 2.03 0.34
CA GLY A 84 -1.40 1.53 1.68
C GLY A 84 -2.52 0.49 1.80
N CYS A 85 -2.61 -0.48 0.88
CA CYS A 85 -3.69 -1.47 0.80
C CYS A 85 -3.85 -2.33 2.07
N VAL A 86 -2.78 -2.56 2.82
CA VAL A 86 -2.82 -3.24 4.13
C VAL A 86 -2.59 -2.27 5.29
N ALA A 87 -2.60 -0.96 5.00
CA ALA A 87 -2.43 0.11 5.96
C ALA A 87 -1.13 -0.03 6.80
N ALA A 88 0.00 -0.30 6.12
CA ALA A 88 1.27 -0.52 6.81
C ALA A 88 1.67 0.68 7.67
N MET A 89 1.61 1.91 7.14
CA MET A 89 1.97 3.12 7.88
C MET A 89 1.08 3.36 9.10
N ALA A 90 -0.23 3.07 9.00
CA ALA A 90 -1.21 3.43 10.02
C ALA A 90 -1.45 2.34 11.07
N ARG A 91 -1.12 1.07 10.77
CA ARG A 91 -1.55 -0.08 11.56
C ARG A 91 -0.44 -1.09 11.85
N SER A 92 0.82 -0.70 11.74
CA SER A 92 1.94 -1.57 12.10
C SER A 92 2.96 -0.83 12.96
N ASP A 93 3.80 -1.60 13.64
CA ASP A 93 4.93 -1.11 14.41
C ASP A 93 6.18 -1.03 13.53
N PHE A 94 6.21 -1.83 12.47
CA PHE A 94 7.21 -1.80 11.43
C PHE A 94 6.53 -1.90 10.06
N ALA A 95 6.64 -0.85 9.28
CA ALA A 95 6.04 -0.74 7.96
C ALA A 95 7.11 -0.72 6.88
N VAL A 96 6.91 -1.52 5.84
CA VAL A 96 7.68 -1.44 4.60
C VAL A 96 6.75 -0.96 3.51
N VAL A 97 7.02 0.23 2.96
CA VAL A 97 6.16 0.88 1.97
C VAL A 97 6.94 1.10 0.69
N GLY A 98 6.49 0.49 -0.40
CA GLY A 98 7.09 0.67 -1.71
C GLY A 98 7.06 2.14 -2.15
N THR A 99 8.13 2.58 -2.78
CA THR A 99 8.27 3.93 -3.33
C THR A 99 9.24 3.91 -4.51
N TRP A 100 9.46 5.07 -5.14
CA TRP A 100 10.43 5.24 -6.24
C TRP A 100 11.23 6.53 -6.01
N LYS A 101 12.39 6.64 -6.65
CA LYS A 101 13.27 7.82 -6.49
C LYS A 101 13.14 8.82 -7.63
N ASP A 102 13.06 8.33 -8.84
CA ASP A 102 12.99 9.12 -10.06
C ASP A 102 11.63 9.83 -10.23
N ASP A 103 11.45 10.46 -11.37
CA ASP A 103 10.29 11.28 -11.66
C ASP A 103 9.03 10.46 -11.96
N ILE A 104 7.86 11.01 -11.62
CA ILE A 104 6.58 10.54 -12.14
C ILE A 104 6.59 10.69 -13.66
N LYS A 105 6.26 9.62 -14.35
CA LYS A 105 6.14 9.62 -15.81
C LYS A 105 4.82 10.24 -16.23
N ILE A 106 4.86 11.13 -17.21
CA ILE A 106 3.69 11.87 -17.69
C ILE A 106 3.52 11.63 -19.19
N ASP A 107 2.38 11.06 -19.57
CA ASP A 107 1.89 11.09 -20.94
C ASP A 107 1.01 12.33 -21.12
N GLN A 108 1.56 13.36 -21.74
CA GLN A 108 0.89 14.65 -21.92
C GLN A 108 -0.35 14.56 -22.84
N GLU A 109 -0.34 13.66 -23.81
CA GLU A 109 -1.49 13.48 -24.70
C GLU A 109 -2.64 12.79 -23.93
N ALA A 110 -2.32 11.79 -23.11
CA ALA A 110 -3.31 11.18 -22.23
C ALA A 110 -3.86 12.18 -21.19
N VAL A 111 -3.04 13.10 -20.65
CA VAL A 111 -3.54 14.20 -19.79
C VAL A 111 -4.56 15.05 -20.51
N LYS A 112 -4.28 15.46 -21.76
CA LYS A 112 -5.23 16.24 -22.57
C LYS A 112 -6.52 15.48 -22.84
N ALA A 113 -6.44 14.17 -23.08
CA ALA A 113 -7.62 13.32 -23.27
C ALA A 113 -8.52 13.27 -22.01
N TYR A 114 -7.93 13.26 -20.81
CA TYR A 114 -8.70 13.42 -19.56
C TYR A 114 -9.40 14.79 -19.48
N VAL A 115 -8.68 15.87 -19.75
CA VAL A 115 -9.23 17.24 -19.71
C VAL A 115 -10.32 17.44 -20.76
N ALA A 116 -10.17 16.83 -21.94
CA ALA A 116 -11.18 16.85 -23.01
C ALA A 116 -12.43 16.00 -22.68
N GLY A 117 -12.34 15.10 -21.70
CA GLY A 117 -13.43 14.18 -21.35
C GLY A 117 -13.46 12.89 -22.17
N GLU A 118 -12.41 12.59 -22.95
CA GLU A 118 -12.27 11.34 -23.70
C GLU A 118 -11.99 10.16 -22.76
N PHE A 119 -11.24 10.42 -21.67
CA PHE A 119 -11.00 9.47 -20.61
C PHE A 119 -11.72 9.90 -19.33
N ALA A 120 -12.45 8.97 -18.73
CA ALA A 120 -13.01 9.19 -17.39
C ALA A 120 -11.92 9.04 -16.33
N PRO A 121 -11.86 9.93 -15.33
CA PRO A 121 -10.97 9.76 -14.19
C PRO A 121 -11.33 8.48 -13.43
N ASN A 122 -10.33 7.86 -12.78
CA ASN A 122 -10.59 6.69 -11.96
C ASN A 122 -11.18 7.13 -10.61
N ALA A 123 -12.44 6.79 -10.40
CA ALA A 123 -13.18 7.08 -9.17
C ALA A 123 -13.17 5.91 -8.17
N GLY A 124 -12.42 4.84 -8.44
CA GLY A 124 -12.34 3.65 -7.57
C GLY A 124 -13.72 3.06 -7.28
N ALA A 125 -14.08 2.96 -6.01
CA ALA A 125 -15.37 2.40 -5.56
C ALA A 125 -16.60 3.21 -6.05
N HIS A 126 -16.37 4.38 -6.59
CA HIS A 126 -17.42 5.27 -7.15
C HIS A 126 -17.49 5.20 -8.67
N ALA A 127 -16.80 4.28 -9.31
CA ALA A 127 -16.91 4.05 -10.74
C ALA A 127 -18.38 3.85 -11.14
N GLY A 128 -18.81 4.55 -12.19
CA GLY A 128 -20.20 4.55 -12.65
C GLY A 128 -21.09 5.65 -12.07
N ARG A 129 -20.61 6.46 -11.11
CA ARG A 129 -21.29 7.70 -10.72
C ARG A 129 -20.99 8.80 -11.74
N ASP A 130 -21.99 9.64 -11.97
CA ASP A 130 -21.78 10.90 -12.68
C ASP A 130 -21.20 11.93 -11.70
N TRP A 131 -19.91 12.26 -11.88
CA TRP A 131 -19.21 13.28 -11.10
C TRP A 131 -19.19 14.65 -11.79
N GLY A 132 -19.88 14.76 -12.94
CA GLY A 132 -19.80 15.93 -13.80
C GLY A 132 -18.53 15.95 -14.66
N LYS A 133 -18.24 17.11 -15.24
CA LYS A 133 -17.05 17.29 -16.08
C LYS A 133 -15.79 17.27 -15.21
N PHE A 134 -14.80 16.48 -15.61
CA PHE A 134 -13.50 16.44 -14.96
C PHE A 134 -12.80 17.80 -15.00
N ASP A 135 -12.34 18.26 -13.84
CA ASP A 135 -11.58 19.49 -13.65
C ASP A 135 -10.21 19.16 -13.06
N ILE A 136 -9.17 19.20 -13.88
CA ILE A 136 -7.80 18.87 -13.47
C ILE A 136 -7.29 19.80 -12.36
N GLU A 137 -7.71 21.07 -12.34
CA GLU A 137 -7.32 22.01 -11.28
C GLU A 137 -7.96 21.64 -9.96
N ALA A 138 -9.26 21.40 -9.94
CA ALA A 138 -10.00 21.09 -8.73
C ALA A 138 -9.69 19.70 -8.19
N GLU A 139 -9.62 18.69 -9.07
CA GLU A 139 -9.58 17.28 -8.67
C GLU A 139 -8.17 16.70 -8.55
N VAL A 140 -7.16 17.33 -9.13
CA VAL A 140 -5.78 16.84 -9.12
C VAL A 140 -4.83 17.85 -8.47
N ILE A 141 -4.73 19.06 -9.03
CA ILE A 141 -3.73 20.04 -8.64
C ILE A 141 -3.99 20.60 -7.23
N ASN A 142 -5.24 21.03 -6.99
CA ASN A 142 -5.63 21.60 -5.70
C ASN A 142 -5.64 20.57 -4.56
N LEU A 143 -5.77 19.29 -4.88
CA LEU A 143 -5.70 18.19 -3.92
C LEU A 143 -4.29 17.63 -3.70
N CYS A 144 -3.29 18.13 -4.46
CA CYS A 144 -1.89 17.77 -4.24
C CYS A 144 -1.42 18.28 -2.86
N PRO A 145 -1.02 17.41 -1.92
CA PRO A 145 -0.66 17.83 -0.56
C PRO A 145 0.59 18.72 -0.53
N SER A 146 1.56 18.48 -1.40
CA SER A 146 2.79 19.29 -1.49
C SER A 146 2.71 20.44 -2.49
N LYS A 147 1.56 20.63 -3.17
CA LYS A 147 1.37 21.68 -4.18
C LYS A 147 2.45 21.74 -5.27
N CYS A 148 3.02 20.58 -5.58
CA CYS A 148 4.13 20.43 -6.52
C CYS A 148 3.70 20.38 -8.00
N MET A 149 2.42 20.61 -8.31
CA MET A 149 1.85 20.44 -9.65
C MET A 149 1.35 21.77 -10.21
N LYS A 150 1.42 21.91 -11.54
CA LYS A 150 0.88 23.05 -12.29
C LYS A 150 0.35 22.61 -13.64
N TRP A 151 -0.82 23.11 -14.03
CA TRP A 151 -1.39 23.01 -15.35
C TRP A 151 -1.36 24.38 -16.03
N ASP A 152 -0.89 24.46 -17.27
CA ASP A 152 -0.84 25.73 -18.04
C ASP A 152 -1.93 25.84 -19.12
N GLY A 153 -2.90 24.93 -19.12
CA GLY A 153 -3.94 24.82 -20.14
C GLY A 153 -3.61 23.84 -21.26
N SER A 154 -2.35 23.39 -21.36
CA SER A 154 -1.88 22.47 -22.40
C SER A 154 -0.93 21.38 -21.91
N ARG A 155 -0.21 21.62 -20.83
CA ARG A 155 0.78 20.71 -20.25
C ARG A 155 0.69 20.66 -18.73
N LEU A 156 0.89 19.45 -18.20
CA LEU A 156 1.00 19.20 -16.78
C LEU A 156 2.50 19.17 -16.39
N PHE A 157 2.84 19.94 -15.37
CA PHE A 157 4.17 19.99 -14.77
C PHE A 157 4.12 19.46 -13.35
N ILE A 158 5.11 18.67 -12.98
CA ILE A 158 5.30 18.15 -11.61
C ILE A 158 6.72 18.47 -11.16
N ASN A 159 6.86 19.21 -10.06
CA ASN A 159 8.14 19.34 -9.38
C ASN A 159 8.39 18.09 -8.53
N ASN A 160 9.08 17.10 -9.09
CA ASN A 160 9.29 15.81 -8.45
C ASN A 160 10.16 15.88 -7.19
N ALA A 161 10.97 16.93 -7.04
CA ALA A 161 11.76 17.15 -5.82
C ALA A 161 10.89 17.45 -4.59
N GLU A 162 9.72 18.06 -4.79
CA GLU A 162 8.76 18.38 -3.75
C GLU A 162 7.62 17.33 -3.64
N CYS A 163 7.59 16.37 -4.55
CA CYS A 163 6.55 15.35 -4.59
C CYS A 163 6.68 14.35 -3.44
N VAL A 164 5.66 14.28 -2.58
CA VAL A 164 5.59 13.32 -1.47
C VAL A 164 5.09 11.93 -1.89
N ARG A 165 4.92 11.68 -3.18
CA ARG A 165 4.50 10.38 -3.76
C ARG A 165 3.21 9.81 -3.16
N CYS A 166 2.22 10.66 -2.89
CA CYS A 166 0.95 10.26 -2.27
C CYS A 166 0.03 9.42 -3.19
N MET A 167 0.36 9.22 -4.45
CA MET A 167 -0.39 8.47 -5.46
C MET A 167 -1.69 9.12 -5.94
N HIS A 168 -2.16 10.23 -5.37
CA HIS A 168 -3.47 10.82 -5.72
C HIS A 168 -3.61 11.08 -7.22
N CYS A 169 -2.68 11.81 -7.83
CA CYS A 169 -2.71 12.14 -9.25
C CYS A 169 -2.64 10.90 -10.16
N ILE A 170 -1.80 9.92 -9.80
CA ILE A 170 -1.67 8.65 -10.54
C ILE A 170 -2.98 7.84 -10.45
N ASN A 171 -3.59 7.76 -9.26
CA ASN A 171 -4.86 7.07 -9.08
C ASN A 171 -6.01 7.75 -9.84
N THR A 172 -5.99 9.06 -9.95
CA THR A 172 -7.02 9.82 -10.68
C THR A 172 -6.87 9.68 -12.18
N MET A 173 -5.64 9.74 -12.68
CA MET A 173 -5.32 9.67 -14.13
C MET A 173 -4.36 8.50 -14.45
N PRO A 174 -4.76 7.23 -14.21
CA PRO A 174 -3.87 6.08 -14.33
C PRO A 174 -3.37 5.78 -15.75
N ARG A 175 -4.00 6.34 -16.78
CA ARG A 175 -3.55 6.23 -18.17
C ARG A 175 -2.54 7.31 -18.56
N ALA A 176 -2.46 8.38 -17.78
CA ALA A 176 -1.60 9.52 -18.08
C ALA A 176 -0.37 9.60 -17.16
N LEU A 177 -0.48 9.11 -15.92
CA LEU A 177 0.56 9.23 -14.93
C LEU A 177 0.97 7.86 -14.39
N HIS A 178 2.28 7.62 -14.35
CA HIS A 178 2.84 6.36 -13.85
C HIS A 178 3.96 6.63 -12.86
N ILE A 179 4.17 5.67 -11.96
CA ILE A 179 5.31 5.70 -11.03
C ILE A 179 6.64 5.62 -11.79
N GLY A 180 7.71 6.10 -11.16
CA GLY A 180 9.06 6.00 -11.71
C GLY A 180 9.58 4.56 -11.82
N ASP A 181 10.75 4.41 -12.42
CA ASP A 181 11.41 3.11 -12.63
C ASP A 181 12.39 2.74 -11.52
N GLU A 182 12.98 3.74 -10.83
CA GLU A 182 13.90 3.50 -9.72
C GLU A 182 13.14 3.10 -8.45
N ARG A 183 12.60 1.89 -8.48
CA ARG A 183 11.71 1.35 -7.44
C ARG A 183 12.48 0.81 -6.25
N GLY A 184 11.90 0.95 -5.07
CA GLY A 184 12.43 0.48 -3.81
C GLY A 184 11.38 0.54 -2.71
N ALA A 185 11.81 0.67 -1.46
CA ALA A 185 10.91 0.79 -0.33
C ALA A 185 11.45 1.73 0.75
N SER A 186 10.54 2.38 1.47
CA SER A 186 10.81 3.09 2.71
C SER A 186 10.43 2.22 3.89
N ILE A 187 11.29 2.21 4.92
CA ILE A 187 11.06 1.49 6.16
C ILE A 187 10.72 2.51 7.24
N LEU A 188 9.58 2.30 7.91
CA LEU A 188 9.08 3.15 8.97
C LEU A 188 8.96 2.34 10.26
N CYS A 189 9.65 2.77 11.32
CA CYS A 189 9.61 2.13 12.63
C CYS A 189 8.82 2.99 13.61
N GLY A 190 8.03 2.34 14.47
CA GLY A 190 7.30 3.02 15.54
C GLY A 190 5.95 3.59 15.14
N ALA A 191 5.36 3.12 14.03
CA ALA A 191 4.03 3.52 13.54
C ALA A 191 3.81 5.05 13.41
N LYS A 192 4.89 5.81 13.19
CA LYS A 192 4.79 7.22 12.85
C LYS A 192 4.85 7.36 11.34
N ALA A 193 3.71 7.64 10.75
CA ALA A 193 3.70 8.27 9.44
C ALA A 193 4.30 9.68 9.58
N PRO A 194 5.23 10.11 8.72
CA PRO A 194 5.57 11.51 8.67
C PRO A 194 4.29 12.29 8.35
N VAL A 195 3.86 13.08 9.30
CA VAL A 195 2.85 14.11 9.04
C VAL A 195 3.61 15.18 8.28
N VAL A 196 3.27 15.38 7.04
CA VAL A 196 3.81 16.49 6.25
C VAL A 196 3.08 17.73 6.74
N ASP A 197 3.82 18.62 7.39
CA ASP A 197 3.33 19.97 7.76
C ASP A 197 3.19 20.81 6.49
#